data_544ba93cc9bfbcf8c415dc46dd3ef55b
#
_entry.id   544ba93cc9bfbcf8c415dc46dd3ef55b
#
_cell.length_a   1.000
_cell.length_b   1.000
_cell.length_c   1.000
_cell.angle_alpha   90.00
_cell.angle_beta   90.00
_cell.angle_gamma   90.00
#
_symmetry.space_group_name_H-M   'P 1'
#
loop_
_entity.id
_entity.type
_entity.pdbx_description
1 polymer ?
#
loop_
_entity_poly.entity_id
_entity_poly.type
_entity_poly.pdbx_seq_one_letter_code
_entity_poly.pdbx_strand_id
1 'polypeptide(L)'
;MKRLTILGSTGSIGTQTLDVVRQNRDKFEVVAISANRSVDLLLEQIIEFKPKYAVLYEKESAEKLKGMIPKEIEIEILDSIDGLVKISTIDEVDIVLTALVGMIGLIPTMKAIEHKKDIALANKETLVTAGEIVMKAAEENNVKILPVDSEHSAIFQCLNGENKKEVNKLILTASGGPFRGKKREELINVTKKQALKHPNCNMGQKISIDSSTLMNKGLEVIEAKWLFDMDYKDIDVVIHPQSIIHSMVEYIDTSVIAQLSMPDMRLAIEYALTYPNRIKSDFERIDFKKISTLTFEEPDMNTFPCLKLAYDALKEGKTYLTVLNASNEVLVEKFLKDQIGFYDIPYYIEKSLDAHNSIINPKLDDILEVDRWARSYINDLLK
;
A
#
# COMPACT_ATOMS: atom_id res chain seq x y z
N MET A 1 13.62 21.77 -6.98
CA MET A 1 13.93 20.33 -6.90
C MET A 1 13.30 19.83 -5.61
N LYS A 2 12.45 18.77 -5.66
CA LYS A 2 11.85 18.19 -4.44
C LYS A 2 12.81 17.19 -3.82
N ARG A 3 12.95 17.22 -2.50
CA ARG A 3 13.84 16.37 -1.72
C ARG A 3 13.05 15.24 -1.05
N LEU A 4 13.51 14.01 -1.25
CA LEU A 4 12.77 12.81 -0.96
C LEU A 4 13.46 11.96 0.11
N THR A 5 12.66 11.42 1.03
CA THR A 5 12.98 10.23 1.79
C THR A 5 12.18 9.06 1.22
N ILE A 6 12.82 7.92 0.97
CA ILE A 6 12.16 6.71 0.44
C ILE A 6 12.27 5.59 1.48
N LEU A 7 11.19 5.31 2.17
CA LEU A 7 11.10 4.21 3.12
C LEU A 7 10.79 2.91 2.36
N GLY A 8 11.73 1.97 2.35
CA GLY A 8 11.60 0.71 1.63
C GLY A 8 12.10 0.77 0.18
N SER A 9 13.23 1.46 -0.07
CA SER A 9 13.78 1.71 -1.41
C SER A 9 14.15 0.44 -2.20
N THR A 10 14.40 -0.68 -1.54
CA THR A 10 14.75 -1.96 -2.17
C THR A 10 13.54 -2.83 -2.52
N GLY A 11 12.34 -2.43 -2.10
CA GLY A 11 11.08 -3.09 -2.47
C GLY A 11 10.60 -2.72 -3.88
N SER A 12 9.52 -3.37 -4.34
CA SER A 12 8.97 -3.14 -5.68
C SER A 12 8.64 -1.67 -5.96
N ILE A 13 7.96 -0.99 -5.03
CA ILE A 13 7.62 0.43 -5.18
C ILE A 13 8.87 1.30 -5.03
N GLY A 14 9.75 1.00 -4.08
CA GLY A 14 10.96 1.78 -3.85
C GLY A 14 11.91 1.77 -5.04
N THR A 15 12.13 0.62 -5.67
CA THR A 15 12.97 0.53 -6.88
C THR A 15 12.36 1.27 -8.07
N GLN A 16 11.03 1.21 -8.25
CA GLN A 16 10.33 1.97 -9.28
C GLN A 16 10.33 3.48 -8.98
N THR A 17 10.30 3.87 -7.69
CA THR A 17 10.48 5.27 -7.29
C THR A 17 11.85 5.79 -7.68
N LEU A 18 12.90 5.01 -7.43
CA LEU A 18 14.25 5.36 -7.85
C LEU A 18 14.40 5.40 -9.38
N ASP A 19 13.65 4.58 -10.11
CA ASP A 19 13.60 4.66 -11.58
C ASP A 19 12.96 5.98 -12.05
N VAL A 20 11.87 6.42 -11.44
CA VAL A 20 11.27 7.74 -11.70
C VAL A 20 12.25 8.86 -11.39
N VAL A 21 12.95 8.79 -10.26
CA VAL A 21 13.98 9.78 -9.88
C VAL A 21 15.13 9.80 -10.89
N ARG A 22 15.59 8.62 -11.32
CA ARG A 22 16.70 8.47 -12.30
C ARG A 22 16.39 9.18 -13.62
N GLN A 23 15.13 9.09 -14.08
CA GLN A 23 14.65 9.75 -15.30
C GLN A 23 14.43 11.27 -15.11
N ASN A 24 14.37 11.77 -13.88
CA ASN A 24 14.02 13.16 -13.54
C ASN A 24 14.95 13.76 -12.48
N ARG A 25 16.27 13.59 -12.64
CA ARG A 25 17.28 14.07 -11.68
C ARG A 25 17.33 15.59 -11.54
N ASP A 26 16.79 16.32 -12.49
CA ASP A 26 16.61 17.77 -12.44
C ASP A 26 15.47 18.20 -11.51
N LYS A 27 14.54 17.29 -11.17
CA LYS A 27 13.35 17.55 -10.35
C LYS A 27 13.42 16.99 -8.94
N PHE A 28 14.19 15.90 -8.75
CA PHE A 28 14.23 15.15 -7.51
C PHE A 28 15.63 14.94 -6.98
N GLU A 29 15.78 15.03 -5.68
CA GLU A 29 16.97 14.65 -4.91
C GLU A 29 16.59 13.62 -3.85
N VAL A 30 17.34 12.53 -3.77
CA VAL A 30 17.16 11.50 -2.74
C VAL A 30 18.03 11.84 -1.55
N VAL A 31 17.42 12.28 -0.44
CA VAL A 31 18.12 12.63 0.81
C VAL A 31 18.34 11.41 1.69
N ALA A 32 17.35 10.51 1.76
CA ALA A 32 17.42 9.33 2.60
C ALA A 32 16.71 8.13 1.98
N ILE A 33 17.24 6.93 2.23
CA ILE A 33 16.66 5.66 1.77
C ILE A 33 16.65 4.64 2.91
N SER A 34 15.76 3.65 2.84
CA SER A 34 15.77 2.55 3.80
C SER A 34 15.47 1.19 3.17
N ALA A 35 15.95 0.14 3.84
CA ALA A 35 15.61 -1.24 3.55
C ALA A 35 15.48 -2.04 4.85
N ASN A 36 14.98 -3.29 4.76
CA ASN A 36 14.96 -4.20 5.90
C ASN A 36 16.32 -4.91 6.06
N ARG A 37 16.68 -5.76 5.08
CA ARG A 37 17.89 -6.65 5.11
C ARG A 37 18.71 -6.59 3.83
N SER A 38 18.23 -5.92 2.80
CA SER A 38 18.81 -5.96 1.44
C SER A 38 20.06 -5.08 1.36
N VAL A 39 21.19 -5.57 1.92
CA VAL A 39 22.45 -4.82 2.01
C VAL A 39 23.00 -4.49 0.62
N ASP A 40 23.15 -5.50 -0.26
CA ASP A 40 23.82 -5.32 -1.55
C ASP A 40 23.07 -4.33 -2.45
N LEU A 41 21.75 -4.50 -2.59
CA LEU A 41 20.93 -3.59 -3.40
C LEU A 41 20.89 -2.17 -2.79
N LEU A 42 20.85 -2.05 -1.46
CA LEU A 42 20.89 -0.73 -0.81
C LEU A 42 22.25 -0.04 -1.04
N LEU A 43 23.35 -0.78 -1.03
CA LEU A 43 24.68 -0.26 -1.37
C LEU A 43 24.75 0.26 -2.82
N GLU A 44 24.20 -0.48 -3.79
CA GLU A 44 24.10 -0.03 -5.18
C GLU A 44 23.32 1.30 -5.28
N GLN A 45 22.19 1.40 -4.56
CA GLN A 45 21.38 2.61 -4.50
C GLN A 45 22.14 3.78 -3.84
N ILE A 46 22.91 3.52 -2.78
CA ILE A 46 23.77 4.54 -2.13
C ILE A 46 24.82 5.07 -3.11
N ILE A 47 25.49 4.18 -3.83
CA ILE A 47 26.53 4.57 -4.81
C ILE A 47 25.93 5.42 -5.94
N GLU A 48 24.74 5.06 -6.42
CA GLU A 48 24.08 5.74 -7.53
C GLU A 48 23.48 7.10 -7.14
N PHE A 49 22.73 7.15 -6.04
CA PHE A 49 21.93 8.32 -5.65
C PHE A 49 22.61 9.20 -4.61
N LYS A 50 23.66 8.71 -3.93
CA LYS A 50 24.45 9.40 -2.92
C LYS A 50 23.59 10.11 -1.85
N PRO A 51 22.64 9.39 -1.22
CA PRO A 51 21.83 9.98 -0.16
C PRO A 51 22.70 10.33 1.06
N LYS A 52 22.24 11.27 1.87
CA LYS A 52 22.92 11.64 3.14
C LYS A 52 22.72 10.61 4.24
N TYR A 53 21.61 9.87 4.17
CA TYR A 53 21.24 8.87 5.19
C TYR A 53 20.77 7.58 4.54
N ALA A 54 21.13 6.45 5.16
CA ALA A 54 20.51 5.17 4.84
C ALA A 54 20.18 4.41 6.13
N VAL A 55 19.06 3.68 6.11
CA VAL A 55 18.61 2.85 7.23
C VAL A 55 18.49 1.41 6.77
N LEU A 56 19.10 0.49 7.51
CA LEU A 56 18.74 -0.93 7.49
C LEU A 56 18.04 -1.26 8.80
N TYR A 57 16.77 -1.69 8.70
CA TYR A 57 15.96 -1.95 9.89
C TYR A 57 16.60 -3.01 10.81
N GLU A 58 17.18 -4.05 10.20
CA GLU A 58 17.92 -5.08 10.92
C GLU A 58 19.34 -4.59 11.24
N LYS A 59 19.67 -4.55 12.52
CA LYS A 59 20.92 -4.01 13.04
C LYS A 59 22.17 -4.70 12.47
N GLU A 60 22.16 -6.03 12.36
CA GLU A 60 23.30 -6.80 11.82
C GLU A 60 23.56 -6.43 10.35
N SER A 61 22.50 -6.23 9.58
CA SER A 61 22.58 -5.77 8.17
C SER A 61 23.13 -4.35 8.08
N ALA A 62 22.78 -3.46 9.02
CA ALA A 62 23.31 -2.10 9.08
C ALA A 62 24.81 -2.09 9.36
N GLU A 63 25.28 -2.90 10.32
CA GLU A 63 26.71 -3.03 10.60
C GLU A 63 27.49 -3.61 9.40
N LYS A 64 26.91 -4.61 8.71
CA LYS A 64 27.51 -5.14 7.48
C LYS A 64 27.66 -4.04 6.41
N LEU A 65 26.60 -3.24 6.20
CA LEU A 65 26.61 -2.16 5.21
C LEU A 65 27.69 -1.10 5.52
N LYS A 66 27.85 -0.70 6.80
CA LYS A 66 28.89 0.26 7.23
C LYS A 66 30.28 -0.18 6.77
N GLY A 67 30.58 -1.48 6.86
CA GLY A 67 31.86 -2.04 6.43
C GLY A 67 32.07 -2.08 4.91
N MET A 68 31.01 -1.88 4.11
CA MET A 68 31.01 -1.97 2.65
C MET A 68 30.97 -0.59 1.97
N ILE A 69 30.69 0.49 2.70
CA ILE A 69 30.61 1.84 2.14
C ILE A 69 31.98 2.30 1.63
N PRO A 70 32.09 2.74 0.35
CA PRO A 70 33.30 3.36 -0.17
C PRO A 70 33.70 4.61 0.63
N LYS A 71 35.00 4.78 0.89
CA LYS A 71 35.51 5.89 1.74
C LYS A 71 35.19 7.30 1.21
N GLU A 72 34.93 7.40 -0.09
CA GLU A 72 34.60 8.66 -0.77
C GLU A 72 33.12 9.07 -0.61
N ILE A 73 32.28 8.17 -0.08
CA ILE A 73 30.86 8.43 0.12
C ILE A 73 30.64 8.84 1.58
N GLU A 74 30.24 10.09 1.77
CA GLU A 74 29.84 10.60 3.06
C GLU A 74 28.34 10.29 3.29
N ILE A 75 28.04 9.37 4.21
CA ILE A 75 26.69 8.92 4.52
C ILE A 75 26.58 8.48 5.98
N GLU A 76 25.46 8.79 6.62
CA GLU A 76 25.14 8.26 7.94
C GLU A 76 24.28 6.99 7.80
N ILE A 77 24.77 5.86 8.34
CA ILE A 77 24.05 4.58 8.37
C ILE A 77 23.40 4.40 9.73
N LEU A 78 22.08 4.24 9.71
CA LEU A 78 21.22 4.07 10.88
C LEU A 78 20.55 2.69 10.85
N ASP A 79 19.93 2.31 11.96
CA ASP A 79 19.17 1.06 12.09
C ASP A 79 17.85 1.26 12.86
N SER A 80 17.04 0.21 12.91
CA SER A 80 15.82 0.11 13.71
C SER A 80 14.71 1.11 13.37
N ILE A 81 13.66 1.14 14.19
CA ILE A 81 12.54 2.09 14.06
C ILE A 81 13.00 3.54 14.28
N ASP A 82 13.97 3.75 15.17
CA ASP A 82 14.49 5.09 15.47
C ASP A 82 15.19 5.69 14.23
N GLY A 83 15.93 4.85 13.48
CA GLY A 83 16.49 5.25 12.20
C GLY A 83 15.43 5.63 11.19
N LEU A 84 14.35 4.84 11.05
CA LEU A 84 13.24 5.15 10.15
C LEU A 84 12.56 6.46 10.54
N VAL A 85 12.31 6.69 11.83
CA VAL A 85 11.75 7.95 12.35
C VAL A 85 12.69 9.11 12.03
N LYS A 86 14.00 8.98 12.30
CA LYS A 86 14.97 10.04 12.03
C LYS A 86 14.93 10.49 10.57
N ILE A 87 14.98 9.54 9.62
CA ILE A 87 14.98 9.89 8.18
C ILE A 87 13.62 10.39 7.68
N SER A 88 12.55 10.12 8.39
CA SER A 88 11.20 10.63 8.08
C SER A 88 10.98 12.07 8.55
N THR A 89 11.83 12.58 9.43
CA THR A 89 11.67 13.89 10.08
C THR A 89 12.75 14.90 9.70
N ILE A 90 13.61 14.60 8.71
CA ILE A 90 14.69 15.47 8.26
C ILE A 90 14.11 16.80 7.75
N ASP A 91 14.59 17.93 8.27
CA ASP A 91 14.03 19.26 7.98
C ASP A 91 14.02 19.60 6.49
N GLU A 92 15.09 19.26 5.78
CA GLU A 92 15.23 19.58 4.36
C GLU A 92 14.38 18.69 3.42
N VAL A 93 13.77 17.62 3.90
CA VAL A 93 12.92 16.72 3.10
C VAL A 93 11.56 17.36 2.86
N ASP A 94 11.08 17.29 1.62
CA ASP A 94 9.77 17.81 1.22
C ASP A 94 8.70 16.71 1.25
N ILE A 95 9.05 15.50 0.78
CA ILE A 95 8.13 14.36 0.66
C ILE A 95 8.77 13.09 1.24
N VAL A 96 8.01 12.36 2.03
CA VAL A 96 8.35 11.01 2.48
C VAL A 96 7.50 10.00 1.70
N LEU A 97 8.15 9.18 0.86
CA LEU A 97 7.50 8.06 0.21
C LEU A 97 7.56 6.84 1.12
N THR A 98 6.38 6.32 1.49
CA THR A 98 6.25 5.18 2.40
C THR A 98 5.92 3.91 1.62
N ALA A 99 6.93 3.04 1.39
CA ALA A 99 6.79 1.77 0.69
C ALA A 99 7.21 0.58 1.58
N LEU A 100 7.01 0.72 2.88
CA LEU A 100 7.18 -0.36 3.84
C LEU A 100 5.98 -1.33 3.77
N VAL A 101 6.19 -2.58 4.14
CA VAL A 101 5.14 -3.61 4.15
C VAL A 101 4.62 -3.79 5.57
N GLY A 102 3.30 -3.76 5.75
CA GLY A 102 2.66 -3.97 7.04
C GLY A 102 2.68 -2.73 7.94
N MET A 103 2.35 -2.93 9.20
CA MET A 103 2.12 -1.84 10.16
C MET A 103 3.38 -1.07 10.57
N ILE A 104 4.58 -1.54 10.23
CA ILE A 104 5.85 -0.88 10.57
C ILE A 104 5.96 0.55 10.00
N GLY A 105 5.23 0.84 8.91
CA GLY A 105 5.18 2.17 8.30
C GLY A 105 4.40 3.21 9.09
N LEU A 106 3.54 2.81 10.04
CA LEU A 106 2.63 3.73 10.74
C LEU A 106 3.38 4.79 11.57
N ILE A 107 4.32 4.36 12.41
CA ILE A 107 5.06 5.28 13.31
C ILE A 107 5.90 6.30 12.51
N PRO A 108 6.75 5.89 11.52
CA PRO A 108 7.49 6.84 10.70
C PRO A 108 6.58 7.81 9.93
N THR A 109 5.43 7.32 9.42
CA THR A 109 4.46 8.16 8.71
C THR A 109 3.85 9.21 9.64
N MET A 110 3.41 8.83 10.83
CA MET A 110 2.87 9.77 11.82
C MET A 110 3.91 10.85 12.18
N LYS A 111 5.17 10.43 12.40
CA LYS A 111 6.26 11.38 12.70
C LYS A 111 6.57 12.31 11.53
N ALA A 112 6.53 11.82 10.30
CA ALA A 112 6.68 12.66 9.12
C ALA A 112 5.57 13.73 9.04
N ILE A 113 4.31 13.35 9.30
CA ILE A 113 3.16 14.26 9.34
C ILE A 113 3.34 15.33 10.43
N GLU A 114 3.71 14.94 11.66
CA GLU A 114 4.00 15.86 12.77
C GLU A 114 5.10 16.88 12.41
N HIS A 115 6.06 16.49 11.53
CA HIS A 115 7.11 17.35 11.02
C HIS A 115 6.77 18.01 9.67
N LYS A 116 5.47 18.03 9.31
CA LYS A 116 4.93 18.73 8.14
C LYS A 116 5.52 18.27 6.82
N LYS A 117 5.81 16.96 6.67
CA LYS A 117 6.26 16.37 5.42
C LYS A 117 5.07 15.82 4.65
N ASP A 118 4.95 16.15 3.36
CA ASP A 118 3.96 15.50 2.49
C ASP A 118 4.28 14.01 2.37
N ILE A 119 3.24 13.19 2.30
CA ILE A 119 3.37 11.73 2.27
C ILE A 119 2.97 11.19 0.89
N ALA A 120 3.88 10.54 0.19
CA ALA A 120 3.55 9.69 -0.95
C ALA A 120 3.29 8.27 -0.40
N LEU A 121 2.01 7.92 -0.24
CA LEU A 121 1.58 6.73 0.50
C LEU A 121 1.44 5.52 -0.42
N ALA A 122 2.34 4.54 -0.28
CA ALA A 122 2.22 3.21 -0.88
C ALA A 122 1.93 2.12 0.17
N ASN A 123 2.15 2.40 1.44
CA ASN A 123 1.86 1.50 2.57
C ASN A 123 0.40 1.64 3.00
N LYS A 124 -0.50 0.93 2.31
CA LYS A 124 -1.95 0.99 2.58
C LYS A 124 -2.32 0.58 4.00
N GLU A 125 -1.54 -0.31 4.62
CA GLU A 125 -1.78 -0.79 5.97
C GLU A 125 -1.78 0.34 7.00
N THR A 126 -1.07 1.43 6.75
CA THR A 126 -1.08 2.65 7.57
C THR A 126 -2.49 3.25 7.69
N LEU A 127 -3.22 3.39 6.57
CA LEU A 127 -4.60 3.89 6.59
C LEU A 127 -5.61 2.82 6.99
N VAL A 128 -5.36 1.57 6.63
CA VAL A 128 -6.23 0.47 7.06
C VAL A 128 -6.29 0.39 8.59
N THR A 129 -5.15 0.45 9.27
CA THR A 129 -5.09 0.26 10.72
C THR A 129 -5.40 1.52 11.51
N ALA A 130 -5.03 2.69 11.02
CA ALA A 130 -5.05 3.95 11.78
C ALA A 130 -5.58 5.13 10.94
N GLY A 131 -6.38 4.89 9.89
CA GLY A 131 -6.75 5.92 8.92
C GLY A 131 -7.38 7.17 9.52
N GLU A 132 -8.27 7.03 10.51
CA GLU A 132 -8.87 8.18 11.21
C GLU A 132 -7.80 9.06 11.86
N ILE A 133 -6.86 8.46 12.59
CA ILE A 133 -5.79 9.18 13.28
C ILE A 133 -4.83 9.83 12.28
N VAL A 134 -4.45 9.09 11.24
CA VAL A 134 -3.52 9.56 10.21
C VAL A 134 -4.11 10.74 9.42
N MET A 135 -5.36 10.63 8.95
CA MET A 135 -6.00 11.68 8.16
C MET A 135 -6.25 12.94 9.01
N LYS A 136 -6.67 12.76 10.26
CA LYS A 136 -6.82 13.88 11.21
C LYS A 136 -5.48 14.58 11.45
N ALA A 137 -4.40 13.84 11.72
CA ALA A 137 -3.08 14.42 11.90
C ALA A 137 -2.59 15.15 10.64
N ALA A 138 -2.86 14.61 9.44
CA ALA A 138 -2.51 15.25 8.18
C ALA A 138 -3.25 16.59 8.00
N GLU A 139 -4.55 16.64 8.31
CA GLU A 139 -5.35 17.86 8.27
C GLU A 139 -4.83 18.92 9.27
N GLU A 140 -4.63 18.53 10.54
CA GLU A 140 -4.14 19.41 11.61
C GLU A 140 -2.75 20.01 11.29
N ASN A 141 -1.89 19.27 10.57
CA ASN A 141 -0.55 19.73 10.17
C ASN A 141 -0.48 20.32 8.77
N ASN A 142 -1.61 20.37 8.04
CA ASN A 142 -1.69 20.83 6.65
C ASN A 142 -0.74 20.04 5.70
N VAL A 143 -0.70 18.72 5.88
CA VAL A 143 0.10 17.74 5.13
C VAL A 143 -0.78 17.04 4.09
N LYS A 144 -0.24 16.85 2.90
CA LYS A 144 -0.92 16.08 1.84
C LYS A 144 -0.58 14.61 1.93
N ILE A 145 -1.61 13.77 1.89
CA ILE A 145 -1.46 12.34 1.67
C ILE A 145 -1.72 12.07 0.19
N LEU A 146 -0.67 11.75 -0.55
CA LEU A 146 -0.68 11.55 -2.00
C LEU A 146 -0.66 10.04 -2.29
N PRO A 147 -1.72 9.47 -2.86
CA PRO A 147 -1.80 8.03 -3.06
C PRO A 147 -0.82 7.54 -4.14
N VAL A 148 -0.12 6.46 -3.83
CA VAL A 148 0.77 5.75 -4.76
C VAL A 148 0.12 4.46 -5.26
N ASP A 149 -0.82 3.87 -4.51
CA ASP A 149 -1.59 2.72 -4.99
C ASP A 149 -2.37 3.11 -6.27
N SER A 150 -2.37 2.26 -7.30
CA SER A 150 -2.84 2.63 -8.65
C SER A 150 -4.31 3.03 -8.67
N GLU A 151 -5.14 2.33 -7.93
CA GLU A 151 -6.58 2.57 -7.84
C GLU A 151 -6.88 3.90 -7.16
N HIS A 152 -6.19 4.18 -6.04
CA HIS A 152 -6.36 5.43 -5.31
C HIS A 152 -5.76 6.62 -6.07
N SER A 153 -4.62 6.42 -6.74
CA SER A 153 -4.07 7.42 -7.65
C SER A 153 -5.05 7.75 -8.78
N ALA A 154 -5.73 6.74 -9.33
CA ALA A 154 -6.75 6.93 -10.36
C ALA A 154 -7.93 7.76 -9.86
N ILE A 155 -8.49 7.41 -8.71
CA ILE A 155 -9.58 8.18 -8.07
C ILE A 155 -9.13 9.61 -7.79
N PHE A 156 -7.93 9.79 -7.21
CA PHE A 156 -7.35 11.10 -6.92
C PHE A 156 -7.23 11.97 -8.18
N GLN A 157 -6.86 11.36 -9.33
CA GLN A 157 -6.80 12.04 -10.62
C GLN A 157 -8.19 12.38 -11.18
N CYS A 158 -9.19 11.50 -11.00
CA CYS A 158 -10.57 11.75 -11.41
C CYS A 158 -11.26 12.85 -10.59
N LEU A 159 -10.82 13.05 -9.33
CA LEU A 159 -11.34 14.09 -8.43
C LEU A 159 -10.64 15.45 -8.62
N ASN A 160 -9.60 15.53 -9.44
CA ASN A 160 -8.80 16.75 -9.57
C ASN A 160 -9.56 17.82 -10.34
N GLY A 161 -9.92 18.89 -9.66
CA GLY A 161 -10.71 20.01 -10.20
C GLY A 161 -12.22 19.84 -10.04
N GLU A 162 -12.67 18.71 -9.51
CA GLU A 162 -14.07 18.39 -9.28
C GLU A 162 -14.53 18.77 -7.86
N ASN A 163 -15.83 18.97 -7.71
CA ASN A 163 -16.44 19.22 -6.41
C ASN A 163 -16.75 17.89 -5.70
N LYS A 164 -16.07 17.62 -4.61
CA LYS A 164 -16.27 16.37 -3.83
C LYS A 164 -17.72 16.15 -3.37
N LYS A 165 -18.50 17.19 -3.18
CA LYS A 165 -19.93 17.08 -2.79
C LYS A 165 -20.82 16.54 -3.91
N GLU A 166 -20.33 16.51 -5.13
CA GLU A 166 -21.02 16.00 -6.32
C GLU A 166 -20.63 14.56 -6.66
N VAL A 167 -19.76 13.94 -5.85
CA VAL A 167 -19.41 12.52 -5.99
C VAL A 167 -20.54 11.66 -5.43
N ASN A 168 -21.05 10.74 -6.27
CA ASN A 168 -22.06 9.75 -5.86
C ASN A 168 -21.40 8.50 -5.31
N LYS A 169 -20.41 7.93 -6.01
CA LYS A 169 -19.67 6.77 -5.54
C LYS A 169 -18.26 6.66 -6.13
N LEU A 170 -17.41 5.90 -5.47
CA LEU A 170 -16.13 5.46 -5.98
C LEU A 170 -16.25 4.02 -6.49
N ILE A 171 -15.61 3.71 -7.62
CA ILE A 171 -15.63 2.38 -8.22
C ILE A 171 -14.17 1.91 -8.37
N LEU A 172 -13.75 1.04 -7.46
CA LEU A 172 -12.44 0.42 -7.48
C LEU A 172 -12.42 -0.75 -8.46
N THR A 173 -11.45 -0.77 -9.36
CA THR A 173 -11.24 -1.93 -10.23
C THR A 173 -10.29 -2.94 -9.60
N ALA A 174 -10.45 -4.21 -9.93
CA ALA A 174 -9.58 -5.30 -9.50
C ALA A 174 -9.26 -6.21 -10.69
N SER A 175 -8.03 -6.77 -10.74
CA SER A 175 -7.69 -7.77 -11.76
C SER A 175 -8.46 -9.09 -11.60
N GLY A 176 -8.99 -9.35 -10.40
CA GLY A 176 -9.60 -10.62 -10.00
C GLY A 176 -8.62 -11.66 -9.50
N GLY A 177 -7.31 -11.36 -9.53
CA GLY A 177 -6.25 -12.25 -9.05
C GLY A 177 -6.06 -13.52 -9.92
N PRO A 178 -5.16 -14.42 -9.50
CA PRO A 178 -4.81 -15.62 -10.27
C PRO A 178 -5.91 -16.70 -10.33
N PHE A 179 -6.91 -16.58 -9.47
CA PHE A 179 -7.99 -17.57 -9.34
C PHE A 179 -9.34 -17.10 -9.88
N ARG A 180 -9.38 -15.97 -10.60
CA ARG A 180 -10.59 -15.48 -11.24
C ARG A 180 -11.28 -16.58 -12.06
N GLY A 181 -12.61 -16.74 -11.86
CA GLY A 181 -13.43 -17.74 -12.54
C GLY A 181 -13.33 -19.16 -11.96
N LYS A 182 -12.49 -19.38 -10.94
CA LYS A 182 -12.44 -20.65 -10.21
C LYS A 182 -13.57 -20.75 -9.20
N LYS A 183 -14.01 -21.98 -8.94
CA LYS A 183 -14.98 -22.29 -7.88
C LYS A 183 -14.26 -22.67 -6.58
N ARG A 184 -14.98 -22.56 -5.46
CA ARG A 184 -14.47 -22.86 -4.12
C ARG A 184 -13.80 -24.24 -4.02
N GLU A 185 -14.43 -25.25 -4.62
CA GLU A 185 -13.97 -26.65 -4.58
C GLU A 185 -12.60 -26.85 -5.26
N GLU A 186 -12.33 -26.04 -6.28
CA GLU A 186 -11.04 -26.06 -7.02
C GLU A 186 -9.90 -25.42 -6.21
N LEU A 187 -10.22 -24.62 -5.20
CA LEU A 187 -9.26 -23.80 -4.45
C LEU A 187 -8.87 -24.39 -3.08
N ILE A 188 -9.53 -25.49 -2.64
CA ILE A 188 -9.28 -26.09 -1.32
C ILE A 188 -7.81 -26.49 -1.14
N ASN A 189 -7.17 -27.00 -2.19
CA ASN A 189 -5.80 -27.51 -2.15
C ASN A 189 -4.82 -26.67 -2.96
N VAL A 190 -5.10 -25.38 -3.18
CA VAL A 190 -4.18 -24.54 -3.92
C VAL A 190 -2.91 -24.27 -3.12
N THR A 191 -1.79 -24.24 -3.83
CA THR A 191 -0.48 -24.03 -3.25
C THR A 191 -0.09 -22.55 -3.34
N LYS A 192 0.84 -22.12 -2.48
CA LYS A 192 1.44 -20.78 -2.58
C LYS A 192 2.01 -20.48 -3.97
N LYS A 193 2.60 -21.50 -4.64
CA LYS A 193 3.15 -21.33 -6.00
C LYS A 193 2.07 -20.95 -7.01
N GLN A 194 0.85 -21.46 -6.86
CA GLN A 194 -0.28 -21.10 -7.71
C GLN A 194 -0.80 -19.71 -7.35
N ALA A 195 -0.93 -19.39 -6.06
CA ALA A 195 -1.42 -18.10 -5.58
C ALA A 195 -0.46 -16.93 -5.91
N LEU A 196 0.85 -17.19 -6.01
CA LEU A 196 1.85 -16.20 -6.38
C LEU A 196 1.92 -15.90 -7.89
N LYS A 197 1.20 -16.65 -8.74
CA LYS A 197 1.17 -16.43 -10.20
C LYS A 197 0.13 -15.38 -10.58
N HIS A 198 0.40 -14.11 -10.28
CA HIS A 198 -0.49 -13.03 -10.72
C HIS A 198 -0.46 -12.88 -12.25
N PRO A 199 -1.63 -12.71 -12.94
CA PRO A 199 -1.69 -12.69 -14.41
C PRO A 199 -1.03 -11.47 -15.04
N ASN A 200 -1.08 -10.32 -14.40
CA ASN A 200 -0.69 -9.03 -15.01
C ASN A 200 0.55 -8.38 -14.37
N CYS A 201 0.88 -8.69 -13.12
CA CYS A 201 1.89 -7.96 -12.38
C CYS A 201 2.86 -8.87 -11.65
N ASN A 202 4.14 -8.47 -11.63
CA ASN A 202 5.13 -9.07 -10.75
C ASN A 202 5.20 -8.25 -9.47
N MET A 203 4.56 -8.74 -8.41
CA MET A 203 4.41 -8.03 -7.15
C MET A 203 5.13 -8.76 -6.00
N GLY A 204 5.24 -8.09 -4.85
CA GLY A 204 5.71 -8.72 -3.62
C GLY A 204 4.84 -9.91 -3.19
N GLN A 205 5.40 -10.83 -2.43
CA GLN A 205 4.70 -12.08 -2.06
C GLN A 205 3.41 -11.81 -1.26
N LYS A 206 3.45 -10.91 -0.26
CA LYS A 206 2.28 -10.59 0.59
C LYS A 206 1.12 -10.09 -0.26
N ILE A 207 1.32 -9.06 -1.08
CA ILE A 207 0.27 -8.48 -1.91
C ILE A 207 -0.23 -9.45 -2.99
N SER A 208 0.60 -10.40 -3.47
CA SER A 208 0.15 -11.44 -4.41
C SER A 208 -0.83 -12.40 -3.75
N ILE A 209 -0.62 -12.78 -2.48
CA ILE A 209 -1.58 -13.59 -1.73
C ILE A 209 -2.84 -12.77 -1.44
N ASP A 210 -2.71 -11.51 -1.02
CA ASP A 210 -3.86 -10.62 -0.81
C ASP A 210 -4.70 -10.45 -2.09
N SER A 211 -4.06 -10.35 -3.25
CA SER A 211 -4.74 -10.33 -4.55
C SER A 211 -5.49 -11.64 -4.82
N SER A 212 -4.86 -12.79 -4.51
CA SER A 212 -5.44 -14.11 -4.73
C SER A 212 -6.67 -14.39 -3.86
N THR A 213 -6.77 -13.77 -2.69
CA THR A 213 -7.89 -13.88 -1.74
C THR A 213 -8.93 -12.76 -1.89
N LEU A 214 -8.69 -11.76 -2.74
CA LEU A 214 -9.37 -10.46 -2.81
C LEU A 214 -9.24 -9.63 -1.52
N MET A 215 -8.39 -10.00 -0.57
CA MET A 215 -8.10 -9.16 0.60
C MET A 215 -7.46 -7.83 0.18
N ASN A 216 -6.58 -7.83 -0.84
CA ASN A 216 -5.97 -6.59 -1.32
C ASN A 216 -7.04 -5.55 -1.66
N LYS A 217 -8.09 -5.95 -2.37
CA LYS A 217 -9.19 -5.05 -2.71
C LYS A 217 -10.00 -4.64 -1.48
N GLY A 218 -10.16 -5.53 -0.50
CA GLY A 218 -10.76 -5.18 0.79
C GLY A 218 -9.97 -4.09 1.54
N LEU A 219 -8.63 -4.23 1.59
CA LEU A 219 -7.76 -3.22 2.19
C LEU A 219 -7.83 -1.89 1.43
N GLU A 220 -7.95 -1.93 0.11
CA GLU A 220 -8.09 -0.75 -0.73
C GLU A 220 -9.43 -0.03 -0.56
N VAL A 221 -10.53 -0.75 -0.33
CA VAL A 221 -11.82 -0.15 0.05
C VAL A 221 -11.69 0.64 1.35
N ILE A 222 -10.99 0.08 2.34
CA ILE A 222 -10.74 0.75 3.62
C ILE A 222 -9.86 1.99 3.43
N GLU A 223 -8.81 1.88 2.63
CA GLU A 223 -7.93 3.01 2.29
C GLU A 223 -8.70 4.12 1.57
N ALA A 224 -9.54 3.79 0.58
CA ALA A 224 -10.37 4.75 -0.15
C ALA A 224 -11.33 5.51 0.76
N LYS A 225 -11.97 4.83 1.73
CA LYS A 225 -12.82 5.48 2.73
C LYS A 225 -12.09 6.62 3.42
N TRP A 226 -10.86 6.39 3.86
CA TRP A 226 -10.09 7.39 4.61
C TRP A 226 -9.52 8.48 3.71
N LEU A 227 -8.91 8.12 2.57
CA LEU A 227 -8.30 9.09 1.65
C LEU A 227 -9.30 10.09 1.06
N PHE A 228 -10.51 9.62 0.75
CA PHE A 228 -11.49 10.42 0.03
C PHE A 228 -12.67 10.85 0.90
N ASP A 229 -12.70 10.44 2.18
CA ASP A 229 -13.77 10.72 3.14
C ASP A 229 -15.15 10.29 2.60
N MET A 230 -15.22 9.03 2.11
CA MET A 230 -16.44 8.43 1.56
C MET A 230 -17.04 7.41 2.53
N ASP A 231 -18.38 7.31 2.57
CA ASP A 231 -19.02 6.18 3.26
C ASP A 231 -18.67 4.88 2.52
N TYR A 232 -18.39 3.80 3.25
CA TYR A 232 -18.04 2.52 2.66
C TYR A 232 -19.14 1.95 1.75
N LYS A 233 -20.39 2.37 1.95
CA LYS A 233 -21.55 1.99 1.11
C LYS A 233 -21.49 2.60 -0.28
N ASP A 234 -20.76 3.69 -0.42
CA ASP A 234 -20.58 4.42 -1.67
C ASP A 234 -19.23 4.10 -2.32
N ILE A 235 -18.61 2.98 -1.90
CA ILE A 235 -17.37 2.44 -2.51
C ILE A 235 -17.66 1.05 -3.06
N ASP A 236 -17.77 0.95 -4.38
CA ASP A 236 -18.01 -0.30 -5.10
C ASP A 236 -16.70 -0.94 -5.59
N VAL A 237 -16.74 -2.24 -5.83
CA VAL A 237 -15.65 -3.00 -6.44
C VAL A 237 -16.16 -3.70 -7.70
N VAL A 238 -15.41 -3.59 -8.79
CA VAL A 238 -15.64 -4.33 -10.03
C VAL A 238 -14.37 -5.06 -10.46
N ILE A 239 -14.52 -6.27 -11.00
CA ILE A 239 -13.41 -6.99 -11.59
C ILE A 239 -13.21 -6.49 -13.03
N HIS A 240 -12.00 -6.03 -13.34
CA HIS A 240 -11.57 -5.57 -14.66
C HIS A 240 -10.26 -6.25 -15.04
N PRO A 241 -10.32 -7.42 -15.69
CA PRO A 241 -9.16 -8.30 -15.89
C PRO A 241 -8.03 -7.67 -16.71
N GLN A 242 -8.35 -6.74 -17.60
CA GLN A 242 -7.36 -6.09 -18.46
C GLN A 242 -6.50 -5.06 -17.70
N SER A 243 -6.97 -4.61 -16.53
CA SER A 243 -6.28 -3.62 -15.68
C SER A 243 -5.87 -2.33 -16.41
N ILE A 244 -6.65 -1.92 -17.41
CA ILE A 244 -6.44 -0.67 -18.19
C ILE A 244 -7.13 0.50 -17.52
N ILE A 245 -8.37 0.29 -17.04
CA ILE A 245 -9.07 1.24 -16.16
C ILE A 245 -8.62 0.95 -14.74
N HIS A 246 -7.95 1.93 -14.12
CA HIS A 246 -7.41 1.73 -12.78
C HIS A 246 -8.41 2.00 -11.66
N SER A 247 -9.37 2.91 -11.86
CA SER A 247 -10.57 3.12 -11.05
C SER A 247 -11.41 4.24 -11.67
N MET A 248 -12.61 4.46 -11.11
CA MET A 248 -13.59 5.41 -11.63
C MET A 248 -14.28 6.14 -10.49
N VAL A 249 -14.82 7.33 -10.81
CA VAL A 249 -15.68 8.13 -9.93
C VAL A 249 -17.00 8.38 -10.65
N GLU A 250 -18.11 8.01 -10.02
CA GLU A 250 -19.44 8.33 -10.48
C GLU A 250 -19.95 9.58 -9.76
N TYR A 251 -20.52 10.51 -10.51
CA TYR A 251 -21.06 11.77 -10.03
C TYR A 251 -22.59 11.74 -9.93
N ILE A 252 -23.17 12.71 -9.20
CA ILE A 252 -24.62 12.81 -8.96
C ILE A 252 -25.44 13.01 -10.25
N ASP A 253 -24.83 13.50 -11.33
CA ASP A 253 -25.43 13.64 -12.65
C ASP A 253 -25.37 12.35 -13.48
N THR A 254 -24.92 11.25 -12.88
CA THR A 254 -24.72 9.92 -13.48
C THR A 254 -23.53 9.79 -14.41
N SER A 255 -22.74 10.85 -14.60
CA SER A 255 -21.48 10.75 -15.34
C SER A 255 -20.44 9.94 -14.58
N VAL A 256 -19.55 9.24 -15.31
CA VAL A 256 -18.45 8.48 -14.75
C VAL A 256 -17.14 8.96 -15.35
N ILE A 257 -16.21 9.39 -14.50
CA ILE A 257 -14.84 9.73 -14.91
C ILE A 257 -13.92 8.58 -14.53
N ALA A 258 -13.08 8.15 -15.46
CA ALA A 258 -12.15 7.04 -15.28
C ALA A 258 -10.71 7.44 -15.65
N GLN A 259 -9.74 6.97 -14.88
CA GLN A 259 -8.34 7.08 -15.27
C GLN A 259 -7.88 5.78 -15.93
N LEU A 260 -7.24 5.89 -17.08
CA LEU A 260 -6.74 4.79 -17.88
C LEU A 260 -5.24 4.95 -18.11
N SER A 261 -4.50 3.84 -18.00
CA SER A 261 -3.10 3.73 -18.43
C SER A 261 -2.72 2.26 -18.63
N MET A 262 -1.54 2.01 -19.21
CA MET A 262 -0.93 0.70 -19.12
C MET A 262 -0.59 0.39 -17.65
N PRO A 263 -0.61 -0.89 -17.21
CA PRO A 263 -0.30 -1.28 -15.85
C PRO A 263 1.17 -1.03 -15.50
N ASP A 264 1.49 0.17 -15.03
CA ASP A 264 2.83 0.59 -14.62
C ASP A 264 2.74 1.49 -13.38
N MET A 265 3.25 1.00 -12.26
CA MET A 265 3.22 1.73 -10.98
C MET A 265 4.00 3.04 -11.02
N ARG A 266 4.98 3.18 -11.94
CA ARG A 266 5.76 4.41 -12.06
C ARG A 266 4.90 5.62 -12.39
N LEU A 267 3.77 5.43 -13.10
CA LEU A 267 2.84 6.52 -13.38
C LEU A 267 2.21 7.09 -12.09
N ALA A 268 1.72 6.23 -11.20
CA ALA A 268 1.12 6.65 -9.94
C ALA A 268 2.17 7.27 -9.00
N ILE A 269 3.36 6.67 -8.94
CA ILE A 269 4.51 7.20 -8.20
C ILE A 269 4.88 8.60 -8.72
N GLU A 270 5.07 8.74 -10.02
CA GLU A 270 5.44 10.00 -10.65
C GLU A 270 4.39 11.08 -10.36
N TYR A 271 3.11 10.75 -10.51
CA TYR A 271 2.03 11.69 -10.23
C TYR A 271 2.00 12.14 -8.76
N ALA A 272 2.17 11.23 -7.81
CA ALA A 272 2.28 11.57 -6.39
C ALA A 272 3.46 12.51 -6.12
N LEU A 273 4.62 12.23 -6.70
CA LEU A 273 5.83 13.05 -6.50
C LEU A 273 5.75 14.42 -7.19
N THR A 274 5.03 14.53 -8.31
CA THR A 274 4.98 15.79 -9.10
C THR A 274 3.74 16.62 -8.83
N TYR A 275 2.74 16.06 -8.16
CA TYR A 275 1.46 16.75 -7.91
C TYR A 275 1.66 18.21 -7.46
N PRO A 276 0.88 19.18 -8.01
CA PRO A 276 -0.28 18.99 -8.90
C PRO A 276 0.07 18.92 -10.41
N ASN A 277 1.32 18.93 -10.78
CA ASN A 277 1.75 18.99 -12.17
C ASN A 277 1.91 17.60 -12.78
N ARG A 278 1.83 17.52 -14.11
CA ARG A 278 2.22 16.33 -14.88
C ARG A 278 3.52 16.64 -15.61
N ILE A 279 4.40 15.66 -15.68
CA ILE A 279 5.66 15.76 -16.43
C ILE A 279 5.65 14.80 -17.62
N LYS A 280 6.56 15.05 -18.57
CA LYS A 280 6.71 14.15 -19.72
C LYS A 280 7.36 12.84 -19.25
N SER A 281 6.73 11.73 -19.56
CA SER A 281 7.20 10.38 -19.24
C SER A 281 7.37 9.56 -20.51
N ASP A 282 8.33 8.63 -20.50
CA ASP A 282 8.60 7.70 -21.59
C ASP A 282 7.95 6.32 -21.33
N PHE A 283 6.93 6.26 -20.44
CA PHE A 283 6.19 5.04 -20.14
C PHE A 283 5.32 4.62 -21.33
N GLU A 284 5.01 3.33 -21.42
CA GLU A 284 4.17 2.79 -22.47
C GLU A 284 2.80 3.47 -22.50
N ARG A 285 2.38 3.87 -23.71
CA ARG A 285 1.09 4.54 -23.92
C ARG A 285 0.04 3.54 -24.33
N ILE A 286 -1.20 3.79 -23.93
CA ILE A 286 -2.36 3.04 -24.42
C ILE A 286 -2.47 3.22 -25.94
N ASP A 287 -2.57 2.10 -26.65
CA ASP A 287 -2.93 2.07 -28.07
C ASP A 287 -4.36 1.52 -28.20
N PHE A 288 -5.34 2.40 -28.27
CA PHE A 288 -6.76 2.03 -28.40
C PHE A 288 -7.06 1.24 -29.66
N LYS A 289 -6.17 1.22 -30.66
CA LYS A 289 -6.35 0.38 -31.86
C LYS A 289 -6.05 -1.09 -31.59
N LYS A 290 -5.25 -1.37 -30.53
CA LYS A 290 -4.92 -2.74 -30.09
C LYS A 290 -5.87 -3.25 -29.01
N ILE A 291 -6.51 -2.36 -28.25
CA ILE A 291 -7.47 -2.70 -27.21
C ILE A 291 -8.86 -2.81 -27.85
N SER A 292 -9.32 -4.02 -28.08
CA SER A 292 -10.62 -4.25 -28.72
C SER A 292 -11.78 -4.26 -27.73
N THR A 293 -11.54 -4.65 -26.47
CA THR A 293 -12.61 -4.87 -25.48
C THR A 293 -12.11 -4.62 -24.06
N LEU A 294 -12.91 -3.93 -23.26
CA LEU A 294 -12.77 -3.80 -21.82
C LEU A 294 -13.99 -4.49 -21.19
N THR A 295 -13.76 -5.36 -20.21
CA THR A 295 -14.80 -6.16 -19.57
C THR A 295 -14.86 -5.93 -18.08
N PHE A 296 -16.05 -6.09 -17.51
CA PHE A 296 -16.32 -5.94 -16.09
C PHE A 296 -17.15 -7.12 -15.60
N GLU A 297 -16.84 -7.58 -14.36
CA GLU A 297 -17.52 -8.68 -13.69
C GLU A 297 -17.77 -8.30 -12.23
N GLU A 298 -18.79 -8.86 -11.62
CA GLU A 298 -18.99 -8.74 -10.17
C GLU A 298 -17.95 -9.57 -9.40
N PRO A 299 -17.43 -9.08 -8.25
CA PRO A 299 -16.55 -9.88 -7.40
C PRO A 299 -17.30 -11.04 -6.76
N ASP A 300 -16.77 -12.26 -6.85
CA ASP A 300 -17.34 -13.45 -6.19
C ASP A 300 -16.93 -13.49 -4.72
N MET A 301 -17.72 -12.85 -3.86
CA MET A 301 -17.48 -12.81 -2.42
C MET A 301 -17.77 -14.16 -1.70
N ASN A 302 -18.42 -15.12 -2.37
CA ASN A 302 -18.64 -16.45 -1.80
C ASN A 302 -17.39 -17.34 -1.94
N THR A 303 -16.76 -17.28 -3.10
CA THR A 303 -15.49 -17.98 -3.35
C THR A 303 -14.32 -17.26 -2.68
N PHE A 304 -14.34 -15.91 -2.61
CA PHE A 304 -13.29 -15.08 -2.03
C PHE A 304 -13.83 -14.22 -0.87
N PRO A 305 -14.05 -14.82 0.32
CA PRO A 305 -14.75 -14.14 1.41
C PRO A 305 -13.96 -12.99 2.06
N CYS A 306 -12.65 -12.86 1.80
CA CYS A 306 -11.84 -11.80 2.40
C CYS A 306 -12.32 -10.38 2.03
N LEU A 307 -12.86 -10.17 0.83
CA LEU A 307 -13.44 -8.89 0.45
C LEU A 307 -14.68 -8.57 1.32
N LYS A 308 -15.55 -9.56 1.53
CA LYS A 308 -16.71 -9.40 2.42
C LYS A 308 -16.29 -9.10 3.86
N LEU A 309 -15.30 -9.84 4.38
CA LEU A 309 -14.77 -9.60 5.74
C LEU A 309 -14.22 -8.19 5.91
N ALA A 310 -13.62 -7.61 4.87
CA ALA A 310 -13.16 -6.23 4.90
C ALA A 310 -14.33 -5.23 4.98
N TYR A 311 -15.41 -5.43 4.22
CA TYR A 311 -16.63 -4.62 4.34
C TYR A 311 -17.30 -4.78 5.70
N ASP A 312 -17.37 -6.01 6.23
CA ASP A 312 -17.95 -6.29 7.54
C ASP A 312 -17.13 -5.57 8.66
N ALA A 313 -15.80 -5.70 8.61
CA ALA A 313 -14.91 -4.99 9.55
C ALA A 313 -15.04 -3.46 9.42
N LEU A 314 -15.21 -2.95 8.21
CA LEU A 314 -15.37 -1.51 7.94
C LEU A 314 -16.71 -0.98 8.47
N LYS A 315 -17.77 -1.79 8.40
CA LYS A 315 -19.08 -1.48 8.99
C LYS A 315 -19.01 -1.36 10.51
N GLU A 316 -18.28 -2.26 11.18
CA GLU A 316 -18.05 -2.20 12.62
C GLU A 316 -17.10 -1.05 12.99
N GLY A 317 -16.12 -0.75 12.12
CA GLY A 317 -15.17 0.35 12.30
C GLY A 317 -14.23 0.18 13.48
N LYS A 318 -13.77 1.29 14.07
CA LYS A 318 -12.91 1.31 15.26
C LYS A 318 -11.67 0.42 15.07
N THR A 319 -11.33 -0.41 16.07
CA THR A 319 -10.15 -1.29 16.03
C THR A 319 -10.36 -2.61 15.29
N TYR A 320 -11.55 -2.89 14.73
CA TYR A 320 -11.78 -4.06 13.87
C TYR A 320 -10.88 -4.07 12.63
N LEU A 321 -10.60 -2.91 12.06
CA LEU A 321 -9.72 -2.77 10.90
C LEU A 321 -8.27 -3.14 11.23
N THR A 322 -7.81 -2.80 12.42
CA THR A 322 -6.49 -3.21 12.93
C THR A 322 -6.41 -4.73 13.08
N VAL A 323 -7.46 -5.36 13.63
CA VAL A 323 -7.53 -6.82 13.78
C VAL A 323 -7.54 -7.51 12.41
N LEU A 324 -8.35 -7.03 11.46
CA LEU A 324 -8.39 -7.54 10.09
C LEU A 324 -6.99 -7.58 9.48
N ASN A 325 -6.30 -6.44 9.52
CA ASN A 325 -4.97 -6.32 8.92
C ASN A 325 -3.93 -7.19 9.62
N ALA A 326 -3.84 -7.13 10.96
CA ALA A 326 -2.85 -7.88 11.73
C ALA A 326 -3.03 -9.40 11.56
N SER A 327 -4.28 -9.89 11.60
CA SER A 327 -4.60 -11.28 11.37
C SER A 327 -4.25 -11.73 9.95
N ASN A 328 -4.60 -10.91 8.94
CA ASN A 328 -4.25 -11.20 7.56
C ASN A 328 -2.73 -11.29 7.35
N GLU A 329 -1.95 -10.37 7.91
CA GLU A 329 -0.48 -10.40 7.78
C GLU A 329 0.11 -11.70 8.34
N VAL A 330 -0.32 -12.13 9.54
CA VAL A 330 0.14 -13.38 10.15
C VAL A 330 -0.26 -14.59 9.32
N LEU A 331 -1.51 -14.65 8.88
CA LEU A 331 -2.04 -15.79 8.14
C LEU A 331 -1.41 -15.90 6.74
N VAL A 332 -1.19 -14.80 6.07
CA VAL A 332 -0.46 -14.77 4.78
C VAL A 332 0.97 -15.28 4.97
N GLU A 333 1.67 -14.88 6.04
CA GLU A 333 3.01 -15.40 6.34
C GLU A 333 2.98 -16.91 6.59
N LYS A 334 1.99 -17.42 7.34
CA LYS A 334 1.82 -18.86 7.59
C LYS A 334 1.52 -19.65 6.31
N PHE A 335 0.69 -19.10 5.43
CA PHE A 335 0.39 -19.70 4.12
C PHE A 335 1.64 -19.76 3.24
N LEU A 336 2.43 -18.69 3.19
CA LEU A 336 3.69 -18.64 2.45
C LEU A 336 4.73 -19.66 2.97
N LYS A 337 4.63 -20.05 4.25
CA LYS A 337 5.46 -21.09 4.88
C LYS A 337 4.85 -22.50 4.79
N ASP A 338 3.75 -22.67 4.04
CA ASP A 338 3.00 -23.95 3.89
C ASP A 338 2.51 -24.52 5.25
N GLN A 339 2.20 -23.65 6.21
CA GLN A 339 1.72 -24.04 7.55
C GLN A 339 0.20 -24.10 7.65
N ILE A 340 -0.52 -23.45 6.74
CA ILE A 340 -1.98 -23.41 6.67
C ILE A 340 -2.45 -23.49 5.21
N GLY A 341 -3.72 -23.85 4.98
CA GLY A 341 -4.35 -23.85 3.68
C GLY A 341 -4.89 -22.48 3.26
N PHE A 342 -5.30 -22.38 2.01
CA PHE A 342 -5.79 -21.12 1.43
C PHE A 342 -7.04 -20.58 2.14
N TYR A 343 -8.00 -21.45 2.45
CA TYR A 343 -9.24 -21.06 3.14
C TYR A 343 -9.09 -20.92 4.66
N ASP A 344 -7.96 -21.30 5.23
CA ASP A 344 -7.66 -20.99 6.62
C ASP A 344 -7.46 -19.50 6.82
N ILE A 345 -7.01 -18.76 5.77
CA ILE A 345 -6.85 -17.31 5.84
C ILE A 345 -8.17 -16.63 6.21
N PRO A 346 -9.23 -16.66 5.39
CA PRO A 346 -10.50 -16.03 5.77
C PRO A 346 -11.13 -16.61 7.03
N TYR A 347 -10.99 -17.92 7.27
CA TYR A 347 -11.55 -18.58 8.45
C TYR A 347 -10.98 -18.02 9.76
N TYR A 348 -9.68 -17.93 9.88
CA TYR A 348 -9.06 -17.42 11.10
C TYR A 348 -9.14 -15.89 11.23
N ILE A 349 -9.24 -15.14 10.11
CA ILE A 349 -9.58 -13.71 10.16
C ILE A 349 -10.96 -13.54 10.82
N GLU A 350 -11.97 -14.25 10.35
CA GLU A 350 -13.32 -14.19 10.93
C GLU A 350 -13.30 -14.51 12.42
N LYS A 351 -12.60 -15.60 12.84
CA LYS A 351 -12.44 -15.94 14.26
C LYS A 351 -11.80 -14.84 15.09
N SER A 352 -10.83 -14.13 14.56
CA SER A 352 -10.17 -13.04 15.28
C SER A 352 -11.08 -11.80 15.40
N LEU A 353 -11.88 -11.53 14.37
CA LEU A 353 -12.89 -10.46 14.40
C LEU A 353 -13.99 -10.77 15.44
N ASP A 354 -14.49 -12.01 15.45
CA ASP A 354 -15.51 -12.46 16.42
C ASP A 354 -15.04 -12.38 17.87
N ALA A 355 -13.75 -12.64 18.13
CA ALA A 355 -13.18 -12.63 19.48
C ALA A 355 -12.80 -11.23 19.96
N HIS A 356 -12.81 -10.23 19.07
CA HIS A 356 -12.32 -8.89 19.39
C HIS A 356 -13.34 -8.05 20.18
N ASN A 357 -12.84 -7.40 21.22
CA ASN A 357 -13.57 -6.35 21.93
C ASN A 357 -13.07 -4.99 21.47
N SER A 358 -13.88 -4.29 20.65
CA SER A 358 -13.45 -3.04 20.02
C SER A 358 -13.27 -1.89 21.00
N ILE A 359 -12.27 -1.06 20.74
CA ILE A 359 -11.99 0.17 21.50
C ILE A 359 -12.65 1.35 20.77
N ILE A 360 -13.41 2.15 21.52
CA ILE A 360 -14.08 3.35 21.01
C ILE A 360 -13.08 4.52 21.06
N ASN A 361 -12.95 5.27 19.95
CA ASN A 361 -12.01 6.39 19.82
C ASN A 361 -10.56 5.99 20.17
N PRO A 362 -10.00 4.96 19.49
CA PRO A 362 -8.68 4.46 19.83
C PRO A 362 -7.60 5.52 19.59
N LYS A 363 -6.60 5.54 20.46
CA LYS A 363 -5.35 6.28 20.26
C LYS A 363 -4.32 5.39 19.55
N LEU A 364 -3.22 5.96 19.16
CA LEU A 364 -2.15 5.22 18.49
C LEU A 364 -1.66 4.02 19.31
N ASP A 365 -1.48 4.20 20.64
CA ASP A 365 -1.04 3.12 21.53
C ASP A 365 -2.07 1.99 21.61
N ASP A 366 -3.37 2.30 21.60
CA ASP A 366 -4.45 1.30 21.56
C ASP A 366 -4.39 0.47 20.26
N ILE A 367 -4.14 1.13 19.13
CA ILE A 367 -3.98 0.44 17.82
C ILE A 367 -2.76 -0.50 17.85
N LEU A 368 -1.63 -0.05 18.40
CA LEU A 368 -0.42 -0.86 18.54
C LEU A 368 -0.65 -2.06 19.49
N GLU A 369 -1.46 -1.89 20.53
CA GLU A 369 -1.81 -2.98 21.44
C GLU A 369 -2.74 -3.99 20.78
N VAL A 370 -3.76 -3.53 20.07
CA VAL A 370 -4.70 -4.38 19.33
C VAL A 370 -3.99 -5.16 18.22
N ASP A 371 -3.04 -4.56 17.51
CA ASP A 371 -2.22 -5.27 16.53
C ASP A 371 -1.45 -6.43 17.18
N ARG A 372 -0.78 -6.16 18.31
CA ARG A 372 -0.05 -7.20 19.07
C ARG A 372 -0.99 -8.29 19.57
N TRP A 373 -2.16 -7.94 20.08
CA TRP A 373 -3.16 -8.89 20.52
C TRP A 373 -3.63 -9.80 19.36
N ALA A 374 -3.99 -9.23 18.22
CA ALA A 374 -4.48 -10.01 17.10
C ALA A 374 -3.41 -10.99 16.57
N ARG A 375 -2.16 -10.54 16.48
CA ARG A 375 -1.03 -11.41 16.11
C ARG A 375 -0.83 -12.56 17.09
N SER A 376 -0.87 -12.28 18.39
CA SER A 376 -0.77 -13.32 19.43
C SER A 376 -1.94 -14.30 19.35
N TYR A 377 -3.16 -13.80 19.24
CA TYR A 377 -4.38 -14.59 19.16
C TYR A 377 -4.35 -15.58 18.00
N ILE A 378 -3.97 -15.14 16.79
CA ILE A 378 -3.83 -16.04 15.63
C ILE A 378 -2.74 -17.08 15.86
N ASN A 379 -1.57 -16.69 16.40
CA ASN A 379 -0.52 -17.65 16.68
C ASN A 379 -0.93 -18.68 17.73
N ASP A 380 -1.76 -18.33 18.71
CA ASP A 380 -2.25 -19.26 19.74
C ASP A 380 -3.31 -20.20 19.17
N LEU A 381 -4.18 -19.74 18.26
CA LEU A 381 -5.15 -20.60 17.56
C LEU A 381 -4.50 -21.65 16.64
N LEU A 382 -3.28 -21.37 16.17
CA LEU A 382 -2.56 -22.24 15.22
C LEU A 382 -1.53 -23.17 15.88
N LYS A 383 -1.46 -23.19 17.22
CA LYS A 383 -0.64 -24.14 18.00
C LYS A 383 -1.33 -25.51 18.10
#